data_d4fd3bbe034e45c2174edc9efc8bf271
#
_entry.id   d4fd3bbe034e45c2174edc9efc8bf271
#
_cell.length_a   1.000
_cell.length_b   1.000
_cell.length_c   1.000
_cell.angle_alpha   90.00
_cell.angle_beta   90.00
_cell.angle_gamma   90.00
#
_symmetry.space_group_name_H-M   'P 1'
#
loop_
_entity.id
_entity.type
_entity.pdbx_description
1 polymer ?
#
loop_
_entity_poly.entity_id
_entity_poly.type
_entity_poly.pdbx_seq_one_letter_code
_entity_poly.pdbx_strand_id
1 'polypeptide(L)'
;MPFIRRRGLTAAAAVIAAVMVTTTACSKSDEGGAKASGETTAQAGAGSDVDTGENEGGGDTTIGGYKLPKGVPTELSGDALQKWKNGGWQDFDDWASKAEDFANPYIEDFWTPERIAKAKAQMPTQLPEIADAGNVSKGSNKTTKVWLPDGSVKRQNASKVKATYHKNAAPVGKLFFTTPQGSSVCSAAVVKDPAHPGKSNLVWTAGHCVHAGKGGGWYRNIAFVPSFNNSARLNISQASANYRASNVSPYGLFWADWATTSGPWIKGGNASQGTVAAAYDYAVLHVKPEKGAKSLEERVGSALPVWFNAPAANKVKNMKVRGYPAEAPYDGSKMYHCQGATKRFVLGYSYPSDYPAQYMVGCTLNGGASGGPWFMSHKGRTYLVSNNSLSDRSTFITGPRLGKNAKQVYLATSNKFK
;
A
#
# COMPACT_ATOMS: atom_id res chain seq x y z
N MET A 1 -27.07 -37.45 43.58
CA MET A 1 -26.29 -37.48 44.82
C MET A 1 -24.83 -37.25 44.49
N PRO A 2 -24.16 -36.49 45.36
CA PRO A 2 -23.18 -35.50 44.94
C PRO A 2 -21.73 -35.91 45.22
N PHE A 3 -20.77 -35.14 44.74
CA PHE A 3 -19.72 -34.60 45.61
C PHE A 3 -18.87 -33.52 44.90
N ILE A 4 -18.91 -32.36 45.48
CA ILE A 4 -18.09 -31.17 45.27
C ILE A 4 -16.71 -31.42 45.92
N ARG A 5 -15.62 -30.93 45.28
CA ARG A 5 -14.48 -30.38 46.03
C ARG A 5 -13.80 -29.24 45.28
N ARG A 6 -13.88 -28.09 45.92
CA ARG A 6 -13.06 -26.87 45.70
C ARG A 6 -11.69 -27.04 46.35
N ARG A 7 -10.69 -26.34 45.81
CA ARG A 7 -9.50 -25.71 46.43
C ARG A 7 -8.57 -25.30 45.26
N GLY A 8 -7.92 -24.17 45.21
CA GLY A 8 -7.78 -22.99 46.04
C GLY A 8 -6.79 -22.06 45.30
N LEU A 9 -6.99 -20.78 45.49
CA LEU A 9 -6.15 -19.69 44.98
C LEU A 9 -4.72 -19.74 45.51
N THR A 10 -3.74 -19.33 44.68
CA THR A 10 -2.57 -18.58 45.17
C THR A 10 -2.21 -17.49 44.16
N ALA A 11 -2.30 -16.25 44.65
CA ALA A 11 -1.80 -15.05 43.99
C ALA A 11 -0.31 -14.91 44.29
N ALA A 12 0.47 -14.55 43.27
CA ALA A 12 1.83 -14.07 43.44
C ALA A 12 1.93 -12.67 42.82
N ALA A 13 2.10 -11.70 43.72
CA ALA A 13 2.41 -10.32 43.39
C ALA A 13 3.89 -10.21 43.01
N ALA A 14 4.20 -9.59 41.88
CA ALA A 14 5.55 -9.17 41.54
C ALA A 14 5.66 -7.66 41.61
N VAL A 15 6.57 -7.22 42.45
CA VAL A 15 6.94 -5.81 42.76
C VAL A 15 7.79 -5.29 41.58
N ILE A 16 7.41 -4.15 41.04
CA ILE A 16 8.22 -3.41 40.07
C ILE A 16 8.95 -2.32 40.85
N ALA A 17 10.28 -2.40 40.87
CA ALA A 17 11.15 -1.34 41.34
C ALA A 17 11.49 -0.37 40.20
N ALA A 18 11.06 0.87 40.34
CA ALA A 18 11.45 1.97 39.48
C ALA A 18 12.79 2.54 39.99
N VAL A 19 13.78 2.62 39.09
CA VAL A 19 15.01 3.39 39.34
C VAL A 19 14.93 4.68 38.53
N MET A 20 14.75 5.79 39.23
CA MET A 20 14.98 7.14 38.68
C MET A 20 16.48 7.45 38.79
N VAL A 21 17.07 7.87 37.69
CA VAL A 21 18.37 8.56 37.71
C VAL A 21 18.13 9.99 37.21
N THR A 22 18.22 10.92 38.15
CA THR A 22 18.35 12.35 37.91
C THR A 22 19.83 12.70 37.72
N THR A 23 20.15 13.44 36.68
CA THR A 23 21.38 14.22 36.64
C THR A 23 21.09 15.64 36.21
N THR A 24 21.48 16.52 37.07
CA THR A 24 21.33 17.95 37.12
C THR A 24 22.27 18.67 36.16
N ALA A 25 21.81 19.84 35.71
CA ALA A 25 22.50 20.83 34.89
C ALA A 25 23.58 21.61 35.66
N CYS A 26 24.36 22.35 34.94
CA CYS A 26 25.00 23.66 35.13
C CYS A 26 26.34 23.66 34.40
N SER A 27 26.86 24.73 33.84
CA SER A 27 26.50 26.11 33.51
C SER A 27 27.69 26.71 32.76
N LYS A 28 27.44 27.65 31.85
CA LYS A 28 28.14 28.90 31.49
C LYS A 28 29.68 28.98 31.64
N SER A 29 30.39 29.49 30.65
CA SER A 29 30.68 30.91 30.34
C SER A 29 31.87 30.98 29.35
N ASP A 30 31.76 31.77 28.37
CA ASP A 30 32.35 33.06 28.00
C ASP A 30 33.74 33.08 27.39
N GLU A 31 33.74 33.73 26.22
CA GLU A 31 34.65 34.72 25.66
C GLU A 31 36.10 34.39 25.21
N GLY A 32 36.39 34.96 24.04
CA GLY A 32 37.73 35.46 23.69
C GLY A 32 38.27 34.94 22.36
N GLY A 33 38.11 35.60 21.35
CA GLY A 33 38.70 36.46 20.38
C GLY A 33 40.17 36.20 20.05
N ALA A 34 40.50 36.18 18.75
CA ALA A 34 41.46 36.99 18.06
C ALA A 34 41.95 36.40 16.75
N LYS A 35 42.07 37.27 15.80
CA LYS A 35 42.65 37.15 14.45
C LYS A 35 44.10 36.73 14.45
N ALA A 36 44.57 36.05 13.41
CA ALA A 36 45.70 36.54 12.60
C ALA A 36 45.89 35.74 11.30
N SER A 37 46.09 36.49 10.29
CA SER A 37 46.49 36.29 8.91
C SER A 37 47.80 35.58 8.70
N GLY A 38 47.97 34.97 7.51
CA GLY A 38 49.29 34.57 6.98
C GLY A 38 49.15 33.89 5.62
N GLU A 39 49.37 34.66 4.55
CA GLU A 39 49.63 34.20 3.18
C GLU A 39 50.88 33.37 3.06
N THR A 40 50.90 32.37 2.15
CA THR A 40 51.84 32.34 1.00
C THR A 40 51.64 31.07 0.13
N THR A 41 51.32 31.32 -1.09
CA THR A 41 51.75 30.86 -2.44
C THR A 41 52.22 29.45 -2.75
N ALA A 42 51.57 28.93 -3.81
CA ALA A 42 52.06 28.25 -5.04
C ALA A 42 52.42 26.77 -4.96
N GLN A 43 52.03 25.84 -5.82
CA GLN A 43 51.85 25.79 -7.26
C GLN A 43 51.47 24.35 -7.67
N ALA A 44 50.56 24.27 -8.61
CA ALA A 44 50.30 23.30 -9.66
C ALA A 44 50.42 21.77 -9.42
N GLY A 45 49.32 21.09 -9.60
CA GLY A 45 49.21 19.68 -9.95
C GLY A 45 47.80 19.41 -10.43
N ALA A 46 47.62 19.10 -11.72
CA ALA A 46 46.35 18.80 -12.35
C ALA A 46 45.67 17.59 -11.72
N GLY A 47 44.47 17.76 -11.20
CA GLY A 47 43.58 16.72 -10.73
C GLY A 47 42.17 17.19 -10.99
N SER A 48 41.44 16.40 -11.70
CA SER A 48 40.04 16.62 -12.10
C SER A 48 39.16 16.99 -10.91
N ASP A 49 38.68 18.22 -10.92
CA ASP A 49 37.70 18.73 -9.98
C ASP A 49 36.40 17.95 -10.16
N VAL A 50 36.08 17.12 -9.20
CA VAL A 50 34.71 16.67 -8.96
C VAL A 50 34.08 17.77 -8.10
N ASP A 51 33.35 18.64 -8.78
CA ASP A 51 32.54 19.67 -8.17
C ASP A 51 31.45 19.02 -7.29
N THR A 52 31.67 19.04 -5.97
CA THR A 52 30.63 18.75 -5.00
C THR A 52 29.78 19.98 -4.78
N GLY A 53 29.16 20.46 -5.86
CA GLY A 53 28.17 21.52 -5.79
C GLY A 53 26.90 20.98 -5.11
N GLU A 54 26.64 21.47 -3.92
CA GLU A 54 25.29 21.48 -3.35
C GLU A 54 24.38 22.23 -4.32
N ASN A 55 23.68 21.48 -5.20
CA ASN A 55 22.77 22.04 -6.17
C ASN A 55 21.43 22.32 -5.53
N GLU A 56 21.31 23.43 -4.83
CA GLU A 56 20.04 24.10 -4.52
C GLU A 56 19.44 24.70 -5.81
N GLY A 57 19.31 23.92 -6.84
CA GLY A 57 18.78 24.34 -8.13
C GLY A 57 17.60 23.48 -8.55
N GLY A 58 16.40 24.09 -8.56
CA GLY A 58 15.17 23.46 -9.06
C GLY A 58 15.23 23.12 -10.55
N GLY A 59 16.00 22.12 -10.91
CA GLY A 59 16.04 21.50 -12.24
C GLY A 59 15.22 20.23 -12.25
N ASP A 60 14.55 19.98 -13.37
CA ASP A 60 13.88 18.70 -13.65
C ASP A 60 14.91 17.58 -13.73
N THR A 61 15.10 16.85 -12.65
CA THR A 61 16.02 15.71 -12.64
C THR A 61 15.33 14.47 -13.17
N THR A 62 15.94 13.81 -14.16
CA THR A 62 15.43 12.58 -14.77
C THR A 62 16.35 11.40 -14.45
N ILE A 63 15.81 10.30 -13.91
CA ILE A 63 16.50 9.02 -13.82
C ILE A 63 15.78 8.01 -14.73
N GLY A 64 16.55 7.41 -15.65
CA GLY A 64 15.97 6.45 -16.58
C GLY A 64 14.86 6.99 -17.49
N GLY A 65 14.91 8.29 -17.80
CA GLY A 65 13.89 8.96 -18.61
C GLY A 65 12.68 9.51 -17.83
N TYR A 66 12.68 9.38 -16.49
CA TYR A 66 11.58 9.82 -15.62
C TYR A 66 11.98 11.08 -14.84
N LYS A 67 11.08 12.07 -14.87
CA LYS A 67 11.22 13.30 -14.08
C LYS A 67 11.01 12.98 -12.61
N LEU A 68 12.04 13.19 -11.80
CA LEU A 68 11.94 13.01 -10.37
C LEU A 68 11.31 14.24 -9.70
N PRO A 69 10.52 14.05 -8.66
CA PRO A 69 10.12 15.14 -7.80
C PRO A 69 11.36 15.83 -7.18
N LYS A 70 11.26 17.14 -6.89
CA LYS A 70 12.32 17.90 -6.22
C LYS A 70 12.68 17.23 -4.88
N GLY A 71 13.97 17.12 -4.56
CA GLY A 71 14.46 16.57 -3.31
C GLY A 71 14.69 15.05 -3.29
N VAL A 72 14.33 14.33 -4.34
CA VAL A 72 14.74 12.92 -4.47
C VAL A 72 16.21 12.88 -4.86
N PRO A 73 17.06 12.09 -4.15
CA PRO A 73 18.46 11.94 -4.52
C PRO A 73 18.60 11.47 -5.96
N THR A 74 19.37 12.20 -6.76
CA THR A 74 19.58 11.93 -8.18
C THR A 74 20.61 10.85 -8.43
N GLU A 75 21.47 10.61 -7.45
CA GLU A 75 22.50 9.58 -7.47
C GLU A 75 22.26 8.59 -6.33
N LEU A 76 21.99 7.37 -6.68
CA LEU A 76 21.84 6.25 -5.74
C LEU A 76 23.14 5.43 -5.66
N SER A 77 24.28 6.09 -5.66
CA SER A 77 25.60 5.47 -5.52
C SER A 77 26.16 5.64 -4.11
N GLY A 78 26.91 4.64 -3.62
CA GLY A 78 27.63 4.72 -2.36
C GLY A 78 26.78 5.08 -1.14
N ASP A 79 27.13 6.15 -0.44
CA ASP A 79 26.51 6.55 0.83
C ASP A 79 25.04 7.01 0.67
N ALA A 80 24.69 7.63 -0.43
CA ALA A 80 23.32 8.04 -0.72
C ALA A 80 22.38 6.82 -0.82
N LEU A 81 22.84 5.74 -1.46
CA LEU A 81 22.12 4.48 -1.52
C LEU A 81 22.01 3.80 -0.15
N GLN A 82 23.05 3.85 0.66
CA GLN A 82 22.99 3.31 2.03
C GLN A 82 22.05 4.15 2.91
N LYS A 83 22.14 5.46 2.83
CA LYS A 83 21.21 6.37 3.53
C LYS A 83 19.77 6.07 3.12
N TRP A 84 19.48 5.91 1.82
CA TRP A 84 18.17 5.53 1.32
C TRP A 84 17.73 4.15 1.82
N LYS A 85 18.57 3.14 1.74
CA LYS A 85 18.30 1.79 2.27
C LYS A 85 17.98 1.77 3.76
N ASN A 86 18.57 2.66 4.53
CA ASN A 86 18.43 2.77 5.98
C ASN A 86 17.31 3.71 6.43
N GLY A 87 16.45 4.16 5.51
CA GLY A 87 15.29 5.01 5.83
C GLY A 87 15.55 6.51 5.79
N GLY A 88 16.71 6.96 5.30
CA GLY A 88 17.03 8.39 5.13
C GLY A 88 16.12 9.15 4.16
N TRP A 89 15.25 8.41 3.44
CA TRP A 89 14.16 8.96 2.66
C TRP A 89 13.05 9.63 3.52
N GLN A 90 13.03 9.38 4.82
CA GLN A 90 12.07 10.01 5.75
C GLN A 90 12.28 11.52 5.85
N ASP A 91 13.50 12.00 5.64
CA ASP A 91 13.83 13.42 5.66
C ASP A 91 13.19 14.22 4.49
N PHE A 92 12.67 13.51 3.48
CA PHE A 92 12.03 14.10 2.29
C PHE A 92 10.50 14.08 2.34
N ASP A 93 9.90 13.67 3.45
CA ASP A 93 8.48 13.36 3.52
C ASP A 93 7.55 14.59 3.44
N ASP A 94 7.99 15.76 3.87
CA ASP A 94 7.11 16.94 3.93
C ASP A 94 6.59 17.41 2.58
N TRP A 95 7.40 17.33 1.54
CA TRP A 95 6.97 17.73 0.20
C TRP A 95 6.40 16.55 -0.58
N ALA A 96 6.96 15.34 -0.43
CA ALA A 96 6.47 14.14 -1.08
C ALA A 96 5.06 13.77 -0.60
N SER A 97 4.73 14.07 0.65
CA SER A 97 3.41 13.81 1.22
C SER A 97 2.25 14.56 0.54
N LYS A 98 2.55 15.62 -0.21
CA LYS A 98 1.55 16.47 -0.87
C LYS A 98 1.40 16.21 -2.36
N ALA A 99 2.36 15.50 -2.98
CA ALA A 99 2.32 15.17 -4.39
C ALA A 99 1.32 14.01 -4.64
N GLU A 100 0.58 14.07 -5.77
CA GLU A 100 -0.36 12.99 -6.16
C GLU A 100 0.34 11.81 -6.84
N ASP A 101 1.63 11.94 -7.15
CA ASP A 101 2.47 10.89 -7.71
C ASP A 101 3.87 10.87 -7.10
N PHE A 102 4.57 9.77 -7.28
CA PHE A 102 5.87 9.55 -6.65
C PHE A 102 6.75 8.60 -7.45
N ALA A 103 8.01 8.99 -7.66
CA ALA A 103 9.06 8.10 -8.16
C ALA A 103 9.62 7.22 -7.04
N ASN A 104 9.79 5.93 -7.33
CA ASN A 104 10.35 4.96 -6.41
C ASN A 104 11.65 4.40 -7.00
N PRO A 105 12.82 4.93 -6.61
CA PRO A 105 14.09 4.51 -7.18
C PRO A 105 14.33 3.01 -7.02
N TYR A 106 14.85 2.36 -8.08
CA TYR A 106 15.16 0.94 -8.05
C TYR A 106 16.39 0.69 -7.17
N ILE A 107 16.28 -0.29 -6.27
CA ILE A 107 17.38 -0.80 -5.47
C ILE A 107 17.49 -2.30 -5.73
N GLU A 108 18.60 -2.70 -6.36
CA GLU A 108 18.86 -4.08 -6.66
C GLU A 108 18.93 -4.93 -5.37
N ASP A 109 18.36 -6.12 -5.43
CA ASP A 109 18.31 -7.09 -4.32
C ASP A 109 17.77 -6.53 -2.97
N PHE A 110 17.02 -5.42 -2.99
CA PHE A 110 16.41 -4.88 -1.77
C PHE A 110 15.51 -5.90 -1.07
N TRP A 111 14.67 -6.62 -1.82
CA TRP A 111 13.77 -7.62 -1.28
C TRP A 111 14.48 -8.96 -1.11
N THR A 112 15.09 -9.16 0.05
CA THR A 112 15.68 -10.44 0.47
C THR A 112 14.61 -11.36 1.07
N PRO A 113 14.87 -12.69 1.19
CA PRO A 113 13.97 -13.62 1.88
C PRO A 113 13.60 -13.16 3.27
N GLU A 114 14.55 -12.62 4.04
CA GLU A 114 14.33 -12.13 5.41
C GLU A 114 13.41 -10.91 5.44
N ARG A 115 13.57 -9.96 4.50
CA ARG A 115 12.69 -8.80 4.39
C ARG A 115 11.28 -9.20 3.99
N ILE A 116 11.15 -10.14 3.06
CA ILE A 116 9.85 -10.68 2.65
C ILE A 116 9.16 -11.41 3.81
N ALA A 117 9.91 -12.20 4.59
CA ALA A 117 9.37 -12.91 5.77
C ALA A 117 8.94 -11.94 6.89
N LYS A 118 9.66 -10.82 7.05
CA LYS A 118 9.36 -9.78 8.05
C LYS A 118 8.26 -8.81 7.60
N ALA A 119 7.87 -8.81 6.33
CA ALA A 119 6.85 -7.92 5.82
C ALA A 119 5.47 -8.23 6.46
N LYS A 120 4.92 -7.24 7.15
CA LYS A 120 3.67 -7.37 7.90
C LYS A 120 2.46 -6.97 7.08
N ALA A 121 1.32 -7.50 7.44
CA ALA A 121 0.06 -7.08 6.90
C ALA A 121 -0.21 -5.60 7.23
N GLN A 122 -0.63 -4.83 6.23
CA GLN A 122 -1.09 -3.47 6.41
C GLN A 122 -2.47 -3.33 5.79
N MET A 123 -3.42 -3.01 6.65
CA MET A 123 -4.78 -2.63 6.29
C MET A 123 -5.25 -1.64 7.33
N PRO A 124 -6.01 -0.61 6.99
CA PRO A 124 -6.70 0.22 7.97
C PRO A 124 -7.52 -0.68 8.90
N THR A 125 -7.10 -0.76 10.17
CA THR A 125 -7.52 -1.83 11.08
C THR A 125 -8.73 -1.48 11.90
N GLN A 126 -9.06 -0.21 11.96
CA GLN A 126 -10.22 0.26 12.68
C GLN A 126 -11.11 1.01 11.69
N LEU A 127 -12.21 0.36 11.34
CA LEU A 127 -13.42 1.17 11.14
C LEU A 127 -13.50 2.03 12.42
N PRO A 128 -13.69 3.36 12.31
CA PRO A 128 -14.05 4.12 13.51
C PRO A 128 -15.15 3.29 14.17
N GLU A 129 -15.01 3.02 15.47
CA GLU A 129 -16.11 2.42 16.21
C GLU A 129 -17.33 3.18 15.78
N ILE A 130 -18.24 2.50 15.11
CA ILE A 130 -19.57 3.02 14.88
C ILE A 130 -20.20 2.93 16.26
N ALA A 131 -19.81 3.89 17.13
CA ALA A 131 -20.42 4.04 18.39
C ALA A 131 -21.92 4.19 18.08
N ASP A 132 -22.64 3.16 18.41
CA ASP A 132 -24.08 3.09 18.39
C ASP A 132 -24.75 3.60 17.08
N ALA A 133 -24.85 2.75 16.09
CA ALA A 133 -25.69 2.97 14.91
C ALA A 133 -27.17 3.23 15.25
N GLY A 134 -27.56 3.08 16.54
CA GLY A 134 -28.91 3.26 17.04
C GLY A 134 -29.30 4.71 17.39
N ASN A 135 -28.35 5.60 17.61
CA ASN A 135 -28.64 6.95 18.15
C ASN A 135 -28.19 8.11 17.24
N VAL A 136 -28.33 7.98 15.92
CA VAL A 136 -28.15 9.13 15.02
C VAL A 136 -29.37 10.05 15.15
N SER A 137 -29.30 11.03 16.04
CA SER A 137 -30.31 12.07 16.12
C SER A 137 -30.39 12.83 14.79
N LYS A 138 -31.61 13.06 14.34
CA LYS A 138 -31.95 13.86 13.15
C LYS A 138 -31.54 15.33 13.36
N GLY A 139 -30.27 15.66 13.26
CA GLY A 139 -29.78 17.03 13.22
C GLY A 139 -30.11 17.68 11.88
N SER A 140 -30.89 18.73 11.91
CA SER A 140 -31.29 19.55 10.77
C SER A 140 -30.13 20.45 10.34
N ASN A 141 -29.31 20.00 9.42
CA ASN A 141 -28.51 20.85 8.53
C ASN A 141 -28.21 20.06 7.27
N LYS A 142 -28.12 20.72 6.12
CA LYS A 142 -27.93 20.19 4.74
C LYS A 142 -26.78 19.18 4.55
N THR A 143 -26.47 18.40 5.54
CA THR A 143 -25.58 17.25 5.46
C THR A 143 -26.36 16.08 4.92
N THR A 144 -25.91 15.58 3.80
CA THR A 144 -26.40 14.37 3.16
C THR A 144 -26.63 13.30 4.22
N LYS A 145 -27.84 12.73 4.23
CA LYS A 145 -28.20 11.63 5.12
C LYS A 145 -27.08 10.59 5.11
N VAL A 146 -26.43 10.42 6.24
CA VAL A 146 -25.45 9.34 6.44
C VAL A 146 -26.23 8.04 6.33
N TRP A 147 -26.03 7.33 5.26
CA TRP A 147 -26.58 6.02 5.08
C TRP A 147 -25.52 5.03 5.55
N LEU A 148 -25.72 4.47 6.70
CA LEU A 148 -25.16 3.18 7.08
C LEU A 148 -25.43 2.18 5.95
N PRO A 149 -24.67 1.08 5.86
CA PRO A 149 -24.88 0.10 4.81
C PRO A 149 -26.37 -0.19 4.60
N ASP A 150 -26.82 -0.27 3.35
CA ASP A 150 -28.21 -0.60 3.00
C ASP A 150 -28.57 -2.03 3.46
N GLY A 151 -28.39 -2.30 4.74
CA GLY A 151 -28.56 -3.59 5.40
C GLY A 151 -27.25 -4.35 5.63
N SER A 152 -27.33 -5.42 6.40
CA SER A 152 -26.21 -6.31 6.69
C SER A 152 -25.82 -7.16 5.48
N VAL A 153 -24.55 -7.56 5.44
CA VAL A 153 -24.06 -8.61 4.54
C VAL A 153 -23.86 -9.90 5.33
N LYS A 154 -24.15 -11.04 4.67
CA LYS A 154 -23.89 -12.35 5.29
C LYS A 154 -22.39 -12.58 5.33
N ARG A 155 -21.84 -12.82 6.54
CA ARG A 155 -20.46 -13.22 6.74
C ARG A 155 -20.10 -14.45 5.90
N GLN A 156 -18.96 -14.41 5.22
CA GLN A 156 -18.41 -15.54 4.47
C GLN A 156 -16.95 -15.73 4.87
N ASN A 157 -16.57 -16.96 5.17
CA ASN A 157 -15.16 -17.31 5.31
C ASN A 157 -14.51 -17.27 3.93
N ALA A 158 -13.40 -16.55 3.81
CA ALA A 158 -12.66 -16.52 2.56
C ALA A 158 -12.12 -17.92 2.23
N SER A 159 -12.29 -18.33 0.98
CA SER A 159 -11.86 -19.61 0.46
C SER A 159 -10.54 -19.46 -0.30
N LYS A 160 -9.70 -20.51 -0.24
CA LYS A 160 -8.44 -20.52 -1.00
C LYS A 160 -8.73 -20.50 -2.50
N VAL A 161 -8.01 -19.66 -3.22
CA VAL A 161 -7.98 -19.73 -4.68
C VAL A 161 -7.27 -21.00 -5.10
N LYS A 162 -7.83 -21.75 -6.04
CA LYS A 162 -7.22 -22.99 -6.55
C LYS A 162 -5.85 -22.64 -7.17
N ALA A 163 -4.80 -23.29 -6.71
CA ALA A 163 -3.53 -23.29 -7.40
C ALA A 163 -3.68 -24.14 -8.69
N THR A 164 -2.97 -23.91 -9.78
CA THR A 164 -1.90 -22.94 -9.93
C THR A 164 -2.45 -21.58 -10.32
N TYR A 165 -1.96 -20.52 -9.70
CA TYR A 165 -2.54 -19.18 -9.89
C TYR A 165 -2.35 -18.64 -11.31
N HIS A 166 -1.27 -18.99 -12.00
CA HIS A 166 -1.05 -18.60 -13.40
C HIS A 166 -2.17 -19.10 -14.34
N LYS A 167 -2.89 -20.15 -14.00
CA LYS A 167 -4.07 -20.62 -14.73
C LYS A 167 -5.38 -19.98 -14.28
N ASN A 168 -5.49 -19.66 -12.97
CA ASN A 168 -6.76 -19.31 -12.34
C ASN A 168 -6.86 -17.82 -11.94
N ALA A 169 -5.73 -17.16 -11.76
CA ALA A 169 -5.67 -15.82 -11.19
C ALA A 169 -4.39 -15.05 -11.58
N ALA A 170 -3.80 -15.34 -12.74
CA ALA A 170 -2.50 -14.82 -13.18
C ALA A 170 -2.26 -13.31 -12.93
N PRO A 171 -3.21 -12.41 -13.21
CA PRO A 171 -2.99 -10.98 -13.02
C PRO A 171 -3.02 -10.53 -11.56
N VAL A 172 -3.39 -11.40 -10.60
CA VAL A 172 -3.42 -11.03 -9.17
C VAL A 172 -2.11 -11.39 -8.51
N GLY A 173 -1.57 -10.49 -7.71
CA GLY A 173 -0.28 -10.69 -7.06
C GLY A 173 -0.20 -10.03 -5.69
N LYS A 174 0.96 -10.19 -5.07
CA LYS A 174 1.30 -9.63 -3.77
C LYS A 174 2.20 -8.41 -3.96
N LEU A 175 1.94 -7.38 -3.18
CA LEU A 175 2.72 -6.15 -3.14
C LEU A 175 3.54 -6.14 -1.85
N PHE A 176 4.81 -5.79 -1.97
CA PHE A 176 5.73 -5.58 -0.86
C PHE A 176 6.19 -4.13 -0.88
N PHE A 177 6.33 -3.51 0.28
CA PHE A 177 6.78 -2.12 0.40
C PHE A 177 7.34 -1.82 1.78
N THR A 178 8.00 -0.69 1.91
CA THR A 178 8.57 -0.20 3.18
C THR A 178 7.79 1.00 3.68
N THR A 179 7.41 0.94 4.95
CA THR A 179 6.81 2.03 5.72
C THR A 179 7.80 2.51 6.78
N PRO A 180 7.56 3.63 7.47
CA PRO A 180 8.36 4.04 8.63
C PRO A 180 8.46 2.97 9.72
N GLN A 181 7.47 2.07 9.81
CA GLN A 181 7.42 1.00 10.81
C GLN A 181 8.06 -0.31 10.32
N GLY A 182 8.54 -0.35 9.09
CA GLY A 182 9.20 -1.51 8.49
C GLY A 182 8.51 -2.04 7.24
N SER A 183 8.87 -3.25 6.84
CA SER A 183 8.34 -3.90 5.65
C SER A 183 6.89 -4.32 5.83
N SER A 184 6.06 -4.06 4.83
CA SER A 184 4.63 -4.34 4.81
C SER A 184 4.19 -5.03 3.53
N VAL A 185 2.96 -5.54 3.51
CA VAL A 185 2.39 -6.24 2.37
C VAL A 185 0.97 -5.76 2.05
N CYS A 186 0.66 -5.78 0.78
CA CYS A 186 -0.68 -5.62 0.21
C CYS A 186 -0.88 -6.65 -0.92
N SER A 187 -2.01 -6.53 -1.57
CA SER A 187 -2.38 -7.25 -2.79
C SER A 187 -2.55 -6.25 -3.94
N ALA A 188 -2.42 -6.71 -5.17
CA ALA A 188 -2.58 -5.87 -6.34
C ALA A 188 -2.97 -6.70 -7.57
N ALA A 189 -3.26 -6.05 -8.68
CA ALA A 189 -3.56 -6.71 -9.93
C ALA A 189 -3.01 -5.97 -11.15
N VAL A 190 -2.55 -6.72 -12.14
CA VAL A 190 -2.18 -6.19 -13.46
C VAL A 190 -3.42 -5.67 -14.16
N VAL A 191 -3.38 -4.43 -14.63
CA VAL A 191 -4.46 -3.82 -15.41
C VAL A 191 -4.00 -3.47 -16.82
N LYS A 192 -4.93 -3.42 -17.78
CA LYS A 192 -4.64 -2.99 -19.15
C LYS A 192 -4.07 -1.57 -19.14
N ASP A 193 -3.20 -1.27 -20.08
CA ASP A 193 -2.70 0.07 -20.32
C ASP A 193 -3.24 0.60 -21.64
N PRO A 194 -4.02 1.70 -21.62
CA PRO A 194 -4.51 2.31 -22.86
C PRO A 194 -3.41 2.83 -23.77
N ALA A 195 -2.28 3.29 -23.20
CA ALA A 195 -1.15 3.78 -23.98
C ALA A 195 -0.32 2.64 -24.59
N HIS A 196 -0.32 1.47 -23.98
CA HIS A 196 0.47 0.30 -24.42
C HIS A 196 -0.40 -0.97 -24.50
N PRO A 197 -1.33 -1.09 -25.46
CA PRO A 197 -2.20 -2.25 -25.60
C PRO A 197 -1.42 -3.55 -25.74
N GLY A 198 -1.67 -4.53 -24.87
CA GLY A 198 -1.01 -5.83 -24.85
C GLY A 198 0.38 -5.84 -24.21
N LYS A 199 0.91 -4.67 -23.81
CA LYS A 199 2.25 -4.51 -23.21
C LYS A 199 2.20 -3.70 -21.91
N SER A 200 1.12 -3.81 -21.15
CA SER A 200 0.95 -3.06 -19.92
C SER A 200 2.03 -3.37 -18.89
N ASN A 201 2.49 -2.29 -18.23
CA ASN A 201 3.26 -2.30 -17.00
C ASN A 201 2.48 -1.69 -15.84
N LEU A 202 1.16 -1.60 -15.92
CA LEU A 202 0.33 -0.98 -14.90
C LEU A 202 -0.20 -2.00 -13.90
N VAL A 203 -0.14 -1.63 -12.63
CA VAL A 203 -0.64 -2.41 -11.50
C VAL A 203 -1.61 -1.55 -10.70
N TRP A 204 -2.81 -2.09 -10.42
CA TRP A 204 -3.82 -1.48 -9.58
C TRP A 204 -3.72 -1.98 -8.15
N THR A 205 -3.78 -1.07 -7.16
CA THR A 205 -3.81 -1.39 -5.72
C THR A 205 -4.61 -0.34 -4.94
N ALA A 206 -4.59 -0.38 -3.61
CA ALA A 206 -5.19 0.64 -2.76
C ALA A 206 -4.24 1.84 -2.54
N GLY A 207 -4.80 3.01 -2.28
CA GLY A 207 -4.03 4.21 -1.94
C GLY A 207 -3.20 4.02 -0.69
N HIS A 208 -3.77 3.39 0.36
CA HIS A 208 -3.06 3.10 1.60
C HIS A 208 -1.93 2.06 1.47
N CYS A 209 -1.78 1.41 0.33
CA CYS A 209 -0.65 0.54 0.03
C CYS A 209 0.57 1.30 -0.53
N VAL A 210 0.40 2.57 -0.87
CA VAL A 210 1.46 3.41 -1.46
C VAL A 210 1.69 4.72 -0.70
N HIS A 211 0.69 5.21 0.05
CA HIS A 211 0.73 6.49 0.75
C HIS A 211 -0.05 6.43 2.07
N ALA A 212 0.54 6.94 3.15
CA ALA A 212 -0.04 6.87 4.48
C ALA A 212 -1.33 7.72 4.69
N GLY A 213 -1.65 8.59 3.75
CA GLY A 213 -2.79 9.52 3.83
C GLY A 213 -2.40 10.86 4.45
N LYS A 214 -3.38 11.53 5.10
CA LYS A 214 -3.20 12.86 5.68
C LYS A 214 -2.08 12.90 6.70
N GLY A 215 -1.12 13.80 6.50
CA GLY A 215 0.02 13.98 7.39
C GLY A 215 1.07 12.87 7.33
N GLY A 216 0.90 11.90 6.41
CA GLY A 216 1.90 10.88 6.11
C GLY A 216 2.48 11.06 4.70
N GLY A 217 3.43 10.20 4.34
CA GLY A 217 4.15 10.28 3.07
C GLY A 217 3.97 9.04 2.21
N TRP A 218 4.69 9.03 1.10
CA TRP A 218 4.77 7.92 0.19
C TRP A 218 5.60 6.78 0.78
N TYR A 219 5.15 5.55 0.60
CA TYR A 219 5.93 4.37 0.94
C TYR A 219 7.01 4.10 -0.11
N ARG A 220 8.00 3.31 0.24
CA ARG A 220 9.21 3.08 -0.54
C ARG A 220 9.40 1.62 -0.90
N ASN A 221 10.33 1.38 -1.84
CA ASN A 221 10.78 0.04 -2.19
C ASN A 221 9.60 -0.87 -2.58
N ILE A 222 8.64 -0.29 -3.33
CA ILE A 222 7.43 -0.99 -3.71
C ILE A 222 7.77 -2.00 -4.81
N ALA A 223 7.42 -3.26 -4.59
CA ALA A 223 7.62 -4.34 -5.54
C ALA A 223 6.38 -5.22 -5.65
N PHE A 224 6.05 -5.65 -6.85
CA PHE A 224 4.92 -6.49 -7.18
C PHE A 224 5.36 -7.89 -7.64
N VAL A 225 4.75 -8.92 -7.07
CA VAL A 225 4.99 -10.31 -7.47
C VAL A 225 3.67 -10.94 -7.92
N PRO A 226 3.42 -10.99 -9.24
CA PRO A 226 2.21 -11.63 -9.77
C PRO A 226 2.19 -13.12 -9.46
N SER A 227 1.02 -13.65 -9.12
CA SER A 227 0.82 -15.06 -8.75
C SER A 227 1.74 -15.56 -7.62
N PHE A 228 2.12 -14.68 -6.67
CA PHE A 228 2.97 -15.05 -5.53
C PHE A 228 2.50 -16.36 -4.88
N ASN A 229 3.46 -17.24 -4.51
CA ASN A 229 3.20 -18.57 -3.99
C ASN A 229 2.26 -19.39 -4.88
N ASN A 230 2.63 -19.52 -6.14
CA ASN A 230 1.90 -20.35 -7.12
C ASN A 230 1.83 -21.85 -6.74
N SER A 231 2.62 -22.29 -5.73
CA SER A 231 2.51 -23.60 -5.10
C SER A 231 1.59 -23.51 -3.88
N ALA A 232 0.50 -24.23 -3.85
CA ALA A 232 -0.41 -24.27 -2.72
C ALA A 232 0.18 -24.92 -1.44
N ARG A 233 1.39 -25.46 -1.51
CA ARG A 233 2.01 -26.29 -0.44
C ARG A 233 2.90 -25.48 0.51
N LEU A 234 3.45 -24.36 0.07
CA LEU A 234 4.40 -23.57 0.87
C LEU A 234 3.67 -22.70 1.90
N ASN A 235 4.26 -22.59 3.08
CA ASN A 235 3.93 -21.54 4.06
C ASN A 235 4.72 -20.25 3.77
N ILE A 236 4.50 -19.18 4.55
CA ILE A 236 5.17 -17.90 4.29
C ILE A 236 6.69 -17.98 4.42
N SER A 237 7.21 -18.73 5.38
CA SER A 237 8.66 -18.89 5.56
C SER A 237 9.30 -19.60 4.37
N GLN A 238 8.69 -20.68 3.89
CA GLN A 238 9.15 -21.41 2.71
C GLN A 238 9.02 -20.57 1.44
N ALA A 239 7.90 -19.86 1.27
CA ALA A 239 7.71 -18.94 0.16
C ALA A 239 8.72 -17.80 0.19
N SER A 240 9.02 -17.24 1.36
CA SER A 240 10.02 -16.19 1.53
C SER A 240 11.43 -16.67 1.23
N ALA A 241 11.81 -17.85 1.73
CA ALA A 241 13.13 -18.43 1.47
C ALA A 241 13.37 -18.69 -0.04
N ASN A 242 12.31 -18.97 -0.78
CA ASN A 242 12.36 -19.33 -2.19
C ASN A 242 11.63 -18.32 -3.10
N TYR A 243 11.54 -17.05 -2.71
CA TYR A 243 10.69 -16.07 -3.42
C TYR A 243 11.08 -15.87 -4.89
N ARG A 244 12.34 -16.13 -5.26
CA ARG A 244 12.81 -16.08 -6.65
C ARG A 244 12.59 -17.40 -7.43
N ALA A 245 12.16 -18.46 -6.75
CA ALA A 245 11.89 -19.72 -7.42
C ALA A 245 10.60 -19.64 -8.26
N SER A 246 10.60 -20.31 -9.40
CA SER A 246 9.50 -20.27 -10.38
C SER A 246 8.15 -20.77 -9.84
N ASN A 247 8.16 -21.59 -8.79
CA ASN A 247 6.94 -22.04 -8.13
C ASN A 247 6.39 -21.06 -7.08
N VAL A 248 7.17 -20.04 -6.71
CA VAL A 248 6.78 -18.97 -5.77
C VAL A 248 6.49 -17.68 -6.50
N SER A 249 7.32 -17.31 -7.45
CA SER A 249 7.17 -16.12 -8.32
C SER A 249 7.34 -16.52 -9.79
N PRO A 250 6.33 -17.17 -10.39
CA PRO A 250 6.45 -17.75 -11.73
C PRO A 250 6.75 -16.72 -12.82
N TYR A 251 6.47 -15.46 -12.57
CA TYR A 251 6.71 -14.34 -13.48
C TYR A 251 7.83 -13.41 -13.02
N GLY A 252 8.47 -13.71 -11.87
CA GLY A 252 9.48 -12.87 -11.25
C GLY A 252 8.91 -11.72 -10.42
N LEU A 253 9.80 -10.83 -10.00
CA LEU A 253 9.50 -9.61 -9.26
C LEU A 253 9.53 -8.43 -10.23
N PHE A 254 8.61 -7.48 -10.02
CA PHE A 254 8.51 -6.23 -10.75
C PHE A 254 8.63 -5.07 -9.76
N TRP A 255 9.58 -4.20 -9.99
CA TRP A 255 9.79 -3.00 -9.20
C TRP A 255 8.84 -1.89 -9.67
N ALA A 256 8.10 -1.29 -8.73
CA ALA A 256 7.29 -0.12 -9.04
C ALA A 256 8.19 1.12 -9.07
N ASP A 257 8.50 1.61 -10.25
CA ASP A 257 9.30 2.82 -10.44
C ASP A 257 8.47 4.11 -10.34
N TRP A 258 7.15 3.98 -10.36
CA TRP A 258 6.22 5.09 -10.21
C TRP A 258 4.93 4.69 -9.50
N ALA A 259 4.36 5.59 -8.71
CA ALA A 259 3.07 5.44 -8.06
C ALA A 259 2.24 6.72 -8.19
N THR A 260 0.95 6.56 -8.45
CA THR A 260 -0.03 7.65 -8.46
C THR A 260 -1.23 7.25 -7.59
N THR A 261 -1.69 8.12 -6.71
CA THR A 261 -2.91 7.93 -5.94
C THR A 261 -3.82 9.16 -6.02
N SER A 262 -4.95 9.14 -5.34
CA SER A 262 -5.92 10.23 -5.43
C SER A 262 -5.59 11.37 -4.47
N GLY A 263 -5.78 12.62 -4.90
CA GLY A 263 -5.65 13.80 -4.03
C GLY A 263 -6.56 13.73 -2.79
N PRO A 264 -7.82 13.30 -2.88
CA PRO A 264 -8.67 13.10 -1.70
C PRO A 264 -8.11 12.08 -0.71
N TRP A 265 -7.45 10.99 -1.16
CA TRP A 265 -6.77 10.07 -0.27
C TRP A 265 -5.60 10.75 0.47
N ILE A 266 -4.73 11.45 -0.26
CA ILE A 266 -3.59 12.17 0.33
C ILE A 266 -4.05 13.18 1.39
N LYS A 267 -5.12 13.93 1.11
CA LYS A 267 -5.63 15.01 1.98
C LYS A 267 -6.45 14.53 3.17
N GLY A 268 -7.12 13.39 3.07
CA GLY A 268 -8.10 12.93 4.07
C GLY A 268 -8.01 11.47 4.45
N GLY A 269 -7.17 10.67 3.76
CA GLY A 269 -6.96 9.26 4.06
C GLY A 269 -6.18 9.02 5.34
N ASN A 270 -6.24 7.80 5.84
CA ASN A 270 -5.42 7.32 6.94
C ASN A 270 -5.19 5.82 6.77
N ALA A 271 -3.94 5.41 6.64
CA ALA A 271 -3.56 4.02 6.41
C ALA A 271 -3.76 3.10 7.63
N SER A 272 -3.98 3.67 8.82
CA SER A 272 -4.21 2.91 10.06
C SER A 272 -5.67 2.90 10.51
N GLN A 273 -6.49 3.82 9.99
CA GLN A 273 -7.89 3.97 10.38
C GLN A 273 -8.76 4.25 9.16
N GLY A 274 -9.99 3.75 9.17
CA GLY A 274 -10.96 4.11 8.16
C GLY A 274 -11.35 5.58 8.25
N THR A 275 -11.34 6.28 7.11
CA THR A 275 -11.84 7.65 6.96
C THR A 275 -12.81 7.74 5.80
N VAL A 276 -13.56 8.83 5.69
CA VAL A 276 -14.46 9.06 4.54
C VAL A 276 -13.69 9.03 3.21
N ALA A 277 -12.40 9.38 3.21
CA ALA A 277 -11.53 9.33 2.05
C ALA A 277 -11.23 7.90 1.57
N ALA A 278 -11.61 6.85 2.32
CA ALA A 278 -11.56 5.47 1.84
C ALA A 278 -12.38 5.24 0.56
N ALA A 279 -13.33 6.10 0.26
CA ALA A 279 -14.03 6.15 -1.03
C ALA A 279 -13.11 6.47 -2.22
N TYR A 280 -11.89 6.97 -1.95
CA TYR A 280 -10.85 7.32 -2.90
C TYR A 280 -9.54 6.55 -2.68
N ASP A 281 -9.61 5.46 -1.93
CA ASP A 281 -8.49 4.61 -1.57
C ASP A 281 -8.11 3.66 -2.71
N TYR A 282 -7.47 4.19 -3.74
CA TYR A 282 -6.92 3.46 -4.88
C TYR A 282 -5.65 4.11 -5.40
N ALA A 283 -4.80 3.30 -6.01
CA ALA A 283 -3.56 3.74 -6.64
C ALA A 283 -3.25 2.92 -7.89
N VAL A 284 -2.44 3.50 -8.76
CA VAL A 284 -1.89 2.86 -9.94
C VAL A 284 -0.38 2.99 -9.90
N LEU A 285 0.31 1.86 -10.10
CA LEU A 285 1.75 1.78 -10.20
C LEU A 285 2.15 1.58 -11.67
N HIS A 286 3.25 2.16 -12.09
CA HIS A 286 4.03 1.67 -13.21
C HIS A 286 5.15 0.79 -12.67
N VAL A 287 5.41 -0.36 -13.30
CA VAL A 287 6.40 -1.31 -12.84
C VAL A 287 7.36 -1.73 -13.95
N LYS A 288 8.57 -2.11 -13.55
CA LYS A 288 9.59 -2.69 -14.43
C LYS A 288 9.98 -4.08 -13.95
N PRO A 289 10.27 -5.01 -14.84
CA PRO A 289 10.81 -6.31 -14.44
C PRO A 289 12.20 -6.13 -13.85
N GLU A 290 12.52 -6.88 -12.82
CA GLU A 290 13.87 -6.91 -12.26
C GLU A 290 14.89 -7.40 -13.31
N LYS A 291 14.49 -8.30 -14.21
CA LYS A 291 15.32 -8.84 -15.29
C LYS A 291 14.53 -9.00 -16.59
N GLY A 292 15.15 -8.66 -17.70
CA GLY A 292 14.61 -8.85 -19.06
C GLY A 292 13.70 -7.72 -19.52
N ALA A 293 13.35 -7.73 -20.80
CA ALA A 293 12.70 -6.62 -21.51
C ALA A 293 11.17 -6.75 -21.70
N LYS A 294 10.57 -7.93 -21.39
CA LYS A 294 9.13 -8.14 -21.58
C LYS A 294 8.34 -7.36 -20.53
N SER A 295 7.28 -6.68 -20.96
CA SER A 295 6.33 -6.01 -20.08
C SER A 295 5.67 -6.99 -19.09
N LEU A 296 5.06 -6.44 -18.06
CA LEU A 296 4.32 -7.23 -17.07
C LEU A 296 3.18 -8.03 -17.70
N GLU A 297 2.38 -7.40 -18.60
CA GLU A 297 1.29 -8.08 -19.31
C GLU A 297 1.80 -9.21 -20.20
N GLU A 298 2.90 -9.01 -20.94
CA GLU A 298 3.50 -10.06 -21.77
C GLU A 298 4.02 -11.24 -20.95
N ARG A 299 4.56 -10.99 -19.76
CA ARG A 299 5.03 -12.07 -18.88
C ARG A 299 3.90 -12.85 -18.24
N VAL A 300 2.89 -12.14 -17.77
CA VAL A 300 1.73 -12.74 -17.08
C VAL A 300 0.75 -13.37 -18.09
N GLY A 301 0.77 -12.91 -19.34
CA GLY A 301 -0.14 -13.35 -20.40
C GLY A 301 -1.56 -12.79 -20.24
N SER A 302 -1.80 -11.89 -19.28
CA SER A 302 -3.12 -11.28 -19.06
C SER A 302 -3.05 -10.01 -18.22
N ALA A 303 -3.97 -9.09 -18.50
CA ALA A 303 -4.23 -7.90 -17.68
C ALA A 303 -5.73 -7.61 -17.65
N LEU A 304 -6.22 -7.07 -16.55
CA LEU A 304 -7.65 -6.80 -16.33
C LEU A 304 -8.03 -5.44 -16.93
N PRO A 305 -9.05 -5.36 -17.78
CA PRO A 305 -9.64 -4.07 -18.11
C PRO A 305 -10.30 -3.48 -16.87
N VAL A 306 -10.17 -2.17 -16.68
CA VAL A 306 -10.81 -1.45 -15.57
C VAL A 306 -12.15 -0.90 -16.04
N TRP A 307 -13.21 -1.14 -15.26
CA TRP A 307 -14.54 -0.62 -15.53
C TRP A 307 -14.90 0.50 -14.57
N PHE A 308 -14.70 1.72 -15.02
CA PHE A 308 -15.10 2.93 -14.30
C PHE A 308 -16.62 3.12 -14.39
N ASN A 309 -17.20 3.70 -13.32
CA ASN A 309 -18.64 3.89 -13.18
C ASN A 309 -19.46 2.59 -13.30
N ALA A 310 -18.88 1.48 -12.86
CA ALA A 310 -19.56 0.20 -12.76
C ALA A 310 -20.87 0.33 -11.95
N PRO A 311 -21.85 -0.59 -12.08
CA PRO A 311 -23.16 -0.48 -11.44
C PRO A 311 -23.09 -0.16 -9.95
N ALA A 312 -24.09 0.55 -9.43
CA ALA A 312 -24.21 0.85 -8.00
C ALA A 312 -24.28 -0.43 -7.16
N ALA A 313 -23.84 -0.36 -5.89
CA ALA A 313 -23.69 -1.52 -5.02
C ALA A 313 -24.94 -2.40 -4.94
N ASN A 314 -26.12 -1.79 -4.82
CA ASN A 314 -27.40 -2.52 -4.74
C ASN A 314 -27.80 -3.26 -6.05
N LYS A 315 -27.11 -2.97 -7.16
CA LYS A 315 -27.33 -3.64 -8.46
C LYS A 315 -26.39 -4.82 -8.69
N VAL A 316 -25.38 -5.03 -7.83
CA VAL A 316 -24.39 -6.08 -8.02
C VAL A 316 -24.72 -7.29 -7.17
N LYS A 317 -25.03 -8.41 -7.81
CA LYS A 317 -25.40 -9.67 -7.14
C LYS A 317 -24.22 -10.62 -6.92
N ASN A 318 -23.15 -10.46 -7.68
CA ASN A 318 -22.08 -11.45 -7.77
C ASN A 318 -20.70 -10.79 -7.92
N MET A 319 -20.29 -10.06 -6.90
CA MET A 319 -18.97 -9.48 -6.81
C MET A 319 -17.97 -10.55 -6.35
N LYS A 320 -16.85 -10.68 -7.06
CA LYS A 320 -15.73 -11.52 -6.64
C LYS A 320 -14.62 -10.64 -6.13
N VAL A 321 -14.08 -10.97 -4.97
CA VAL A 321 -12.95 -10.25 -4.36
C VAL A 321 -11.79 -11.22 -4.11
N ARG A 322 -10.55 -10.75 -4.27
CA ARG A 322 -9.35 -11.56 -4.05
C ARG A 322 -8.31 -10.78 -3.27
N GLY A 323 -7.37 -11.52 -2.65
CA GLY A 323 -6.22 -10.93 -1.98
C GLY A 323 -5.39 -11.99 -1.26
N TYR A 324 -4.31 -11.52 -0.64
CA TYR A 324 -3.38 -12.31 0.18
C TYR A 324 -3.50 -11.89 1.64
N PRO A 325 -4.52 -12.37 2.38
CA PRO A 325 -4.64 -12.03 3.79
C PRO A 325 -3.44 -12.59 4.57
N ALA A 326 -2.89 -11.81 5.49
CA ALA A 326 -1.64 -12.10 6.18
C ALA A 326 -1.73 -11.93 7.70
N GLU A 327 -2.92 -11.70 8.25
CA GLU A 327 -3.21 -11.76 9.68
C GLU A 327 -3.93 -13.07 10.00
N ALA A 328 -3.79 -13.55 11.23
CA ALA A 328 -4.46 -14.78 11.67
C ALA A 328 -5.96 -14.80 11.31
N PRO A 329 -6.49 -15.91 10.85
CA PRO A 329 -5.89 -17.24 10.70
C PRO A 329 -5.08 -17.46 9.41
N TYR A 330 -4.79 -16.41 8.65
CA TYR A 330 -4.02 -16.44 7.42
C TYR A 330 -2.55 -16.08 7.68
N ASP A 331 -1.68 -16.41 6.73
CA ASP A 331 -0.23 -16.22 6.84
C ASP A 331 0.38 -15.41 5.68
N GLY A 332 -0.45 -14.89 4.77
CA GLY A 332 0.02 -14.14 3.60
C GLY A 332 0.66 -14.98 2.49
N SER A 333 0.75 -16.31 2.66
CA SER A 333 1.38 -17.18 1.67
C SER A 333 0.49 -17.51 0.49
N LYS A 334 -0.83 -17.45 0.66
CA LYS A 334 -1.83 -17.94 -0.30
C LYS A 334 -2.85 -16.89 -0.65
N MET A 335 -3.36 -16.99 -1.87
CA MET A 335 -4.46 -16.17 -2.35
C MET A 335 -5.80 -16.75 -1.89
N TYR A 336 -6.67 -15.87 -1.42
CA TYR A 336 -8.03 -16.19 -0.99
C TYR A 336 -9.04 -15.33 -1.73
N HIS A 337 -10.30 -15.76 -1.72
CA HIS A 337 -11.41 -15.05 -2.34
C HIS A 337 -12.70 -15.18 -1.56
N CYS A 338 -13.59 -14.19 -1.74
CA CYS A 338 -15.01 -14.27 -1.45
C CYS A 338 -15.82 -13.90 -2.70
N GLN A 339 -17.12 -14.22 -2.68
CA GLN A 339 -18.03 -13.88 -3.75
C GLN A 339 -19.44 -13.67 -3.21
N GLY A 340 -20.10 -12.56 -3.56
CA GLY A 340 -21.45 -12.30 -3.07
C GLY A 340 -22.07 -11.03 -3.62
N ALA A 341 -23.32 -10.79 -3.22
CA ALA A 341 -24.01 -9.53 -3.48
C ALA A 341 -23.36 -8.41 -2.65
N THR A 342 -23.32 -7.23 -3.24
CA THR A 342 -22.79 -6.05 -2.53
C THR A 342 -23.91 -5.21 -1.92
N LYS A 343 -23.57 -4.52 -0.85
CA LYS A 343 -24.33 -3.43 -0.26
C LYS A 343 -23.58 -2.12 -0.41
N ARG A 344 -24.30 -1.02 -0.34
CA ARG A 344 -23.68 0.31 -0.31
C ARG A 344 -23.08 0.54 1.07
N PHE A 345 -21.87 1.08 1.11
CA PHE A 345 -21.18 1.46 2.32
C PHE A 345 -20.73 2.91 2.25
N VAL A 346 -20.90 3.65 3.32
CA VAL A 346 -20.32 4.98 3.55
C VAL A 346 -19.80 5.03 4.98
N LEU A 347 -18.73 5.78 5.20
CA LEU A 347 -18.09 5.90 6.48
C LEU A 347 -18.33 7.31 7.06
N GLY A 348 -18.72 7.40 8.33
CA GLY A 348 -18.81 8.63 9.09
C GLY A 348 -20.18 9.33 9.08
N TYR A 349 -20.35 10.26 10.01
CA TYR A 349 -21.61 11.01 10.24
C TYR A 349 -21.81 12.19 9.28
N SER A 350 -20.74 12.68 8.67
CA SER A 350 -20.75 13.73 7.67
C SER A 350 -20.00 13.28 6.42
N TYR A 351 -20.69 12.49 5.61
CA TYR A 351 -20.14 12.02 4.34
C TYR A 351 -20.37 13.10 3.28
N PRO A 352 -19.33 13.66 2.67
CA PRO A 352 -19.51 14.66 1.63
C PRO A 352 -20.37 14.10 0.48
N SER A 353 -21.31 14.92 -0.03
CA SER A 353 -22.25 14.48 -1.06
C SER A 353 -21.58 14.10 -2.39
N ASP A 354 -20.41 14.65 -2.65
CA ASP A 354 -19.59 14.41 -3.83
C ASP A 354 -18.69 13.16 -3.70
N TYR A 355 -18.57 12.58 -2.50
CA TYR A 355 -17.81 11.35 -2.30
C TYR A 355 -18.60 10.14 -2.82
N PRO A 356 -17.98 9.25 -3.59
CA PRO A 356 -18.64 8.04 -4.07
C PRO A 356 -18.84 7.04 -2.93
N ALA A 357 -20.01 6.40 -2.91
CA ALA A 357 -20.23 5.28 -2.00
C ALA A 357 -19.34 4.10 -2.37
N GLN A 358 -18.92 3.36 -1.34
CA GLN A 358 -18.16 2.13 -1.52
C GLN A 358 -19.09 0.92 -1.73
N TYR A 359 -18.53 -0.15 -2.28
CA TYR A 359 -19.10 -1.49 -2.21
C TYR A 359 -18.74 -2.12 -0.87
N MET A 360 -19.63 -2.95 -0.33
CA MET A 360 -19.40 -3.82 0.81
C MET A 360 -19.85 -5.23 0.48
N VAL A 361 -19.03 -6.23 0.81
CA VAL A 361 -19.36 -7.65 0.64
C VAL A 361 -18.98 -8.41 1.92
N GLY A 362 -19.79 -9.43 2.26
CA GLY A 362 -19.46 -10.31 3.38
C GLY A 362 -18.23 -11.15 3.05
N CYS A 363 -17.16 -10.99 3.86
CA CYS A 363 -15.89 -11.65 3.61
C CYS A 363 -14.96 -11.52 4.82
N THR A 364 -14.21 -12.56 5.14
CA THR A 364 -13.23 -12.57 6.24
C THR A 364 -11.80 -12.26 5.78
N LEU A 365 -11.58 -11.70 4.59
CA LEU A 365 -10.28 -11.18 4.22
C LEU A 365 -9.86 -10.07 5.19
N ASN A 366 -8.59 -10.10 5.60
CA ASN A 366 -8.03 -9.19 6.59
C ASN A 366 -6.73 -8.53 6.07
N GLY A 367 -5.91 -7.98 6.96
CA GLY A 367 -4.68 -7.30 6.63
C GLY A 367 -3.80 -8.09 5.65
N GLY A 368 -3.20 -7.40 4.68
CA GLY A 368 -2.48 -7.99 3.55
C GLY A 368 -3.34 -8.21 2.29
N ALA A 369 -4.66 -8.38 2.43
CA ALA A 369 -5.57 -8.43 1.29
C ALA A 369 -5.84 -7.06 0.66
N SER A 370 -5.46 -5.97 1.31
CA SER A 370 -5.55 -4.58 0.86
C SER A 370 -5.10 -4.41 -0.58
N GLY A 371 -5.82 -3.62 -1.38
CA GLY A 371 -5.49 -3.39 -2.79
C GLY A 371 -5.84 -4.57 -3.71
N GLY A 372 -6.17 -5.72 -3.18
CA GLY A 372 -6.61 -6.87 -3.96
C GLY A 372 -7.85 -6.56 -4.79
N PRO A 373 -7.94 -7.06 -6.03
CA PRO A 373 -8.95 -6.64 -6.99
C PRO A 373 -10.35 -7.19 -6.70
N TRP A 374 -11.36 -6.37 -7.04
CA TRP A 374 -12.75 -6.77 -7.12
C TRP A 374 -13.17 -6.91 -8.58
N PHE A 375 -13.84 -7.99 -8.88
CA PHE A 375 -14.18 -8.37 -10.26
C PHE A 375 -15.68 -8.42 -10.49
N MET A 376 -16.06 -7.95 -11.68
CA MET A 376 -17.38 -8.19 -12.27
C MET A 376 -17.24 -8.75 -13.67
N SER A 377 -18.11 -9.68 -14.00
CA SER A 377 -18.25 -10.16 -15.38
C SER A 377 -19.36 -9.37 -16.09
N HIS A 378 -19.06 -8.88 -17.28
CA HIS A 378 -20.01 -8.21 -18.15
C HIS A 378 -19.78 -8.63 -19.61
N LYS A 379 -20.83 -9.11 -20.30
CA LYS A 379 -20.74 -9.58 -21.70
C LYS A 379 -19.58 -10.55 -21.93
N GLY A 380 -19.43 -11.55 -21.05
CA GLY A 380 -18.39 -12.58 -21.15
C GLY A 380 -16.96 -12.14 -20.76
N ARG A 381 -16.74 -10.86 -20.42
CA ARG A 381 -15.44 -10.31 -20.03
C ARG A 381 -15.40 -9.99 -18.54
N THR A 382 -14.27 -10.25 -17.90
CA THR A 382 -14.02 -9.89 -16.50
C THR A 382 -13.32 -8.54 -16.41
N TYR A 383 -13.84 -7.66 -15.55
CA TYR A 383 -13.33 -6.31 -15.31
C TYR A 383 -12.94 -6.14 -13.84
N LEU A 384 -11.89 -5.38 -13.60
CA LEU A 384 -11.62 -4.79 -12.31
C LEU A 384 -12.56 -3.60 -12.10
N VAL A 385 -13.27 -3.56 -10.97
CA VAL A 385 -14.26 -2.52 -10.67
C VAL A 385 -14.05 -1.83 -9.33
N SER A 386 -13.14 -2.38 -8.50
CA SER A 386 -12.78 -1.89 -7.17
C SER A 386 -11.52 -2.62 -6.67
N ASN A 387 -11.08 -2.25 -5.47
CA ASN A 387 -10.03 -2.92 -4.72
C ASN A 387 -10.41 -3.04 -3.23
N ASN A 388 -9.79 -3.96 -2.51
CA ASN A 388 -9.94 -4.07 -1.07
C ASN A 388 -9.41 -2.80 -0.38
N SER A 389 -10.22 -2.16 0.46
CA SER A 389 -9.87 -0.94 1.17
C SER A 389 -9.98 -1.13 2.68
N LEU A 390 -11.17 -1.36 3.23
CA LEU A 390 -11.42 -1.51 4.66
C LEU A 390 -12.02 -2.87 4.98
N SER A 391 -11.83 -3.35 6.22
CA SER A 391 -12.42 -4.57 6.74
C SER A 391 -12.70 -4.42 8.22
N ASP A 392 -13.79 -5.00 8.71
CA ASP A 392 -14.02 -5.23 10.14
C ASP A 392 -13.27 -6.47 10.64
N ARG A 393 -12.45 -7.10 9.78
CA ARG A 393 -11.67 -8.32 10.03
C ARG A 393 -12.48 -9.58 10.34
N SER A 394 -13.77 -9.47 10.44
CA SER A 394 -14.62 -10.57 10.88
C SER A 394 -15.77 -10.88 9.95
N THR A 395 -16.42 -9.86 9.40
CA THR A 395 -17.71 -10.02 8.73
C THR A 395 -17.69 -9.54 7.28
N PHE A 396 -17.09 -8.37 7.02
CA PHE A 396 -17.13 -7.75 5.72
C PHE A 396 -15.85 -7.04 5.32
N ILE A 397 -15.77 -6.74 4.06
CA ILE A 397 -14.72 -5.93 3.43
C ILE A 397 -15.38 -4.91 2.52
N THR A 398 -14.76 -3.73 2.40
CA THR A 398 -15.24 -2.67 1.51
C THR A 398 -14.24 -2.35 0.42
N GLY A 399 -14.72 -1.68 -0.62
CA GLY A 399 -13.87 -1.18 -1.70
C GLY A 399 -14.50 0.02 -2.40
N PRO A 400 -13.69 1.00 -2.86
CA PRO A 400 -14.17 2.20 -3.52
C PRO A 400 -14.86 1.86 -4.85
N ARG A 401 -15.96 2.53 -5.16
CA ARG A 401 -16.55 2.50 -6.50
C ARG A 401 -15.75 3.43 -7.39
N LEU A 402 -15.11 2.86 -8.41
CA LEU A 402 -14.20 3.60 -9.29
C LEU A 402 -14.98 4.56 -10.21
N GLY A 403 -14.83 5.86 -9.97
CA GLY A 403 -15.49 6.93 -10.73
C GLY A 403 -14.52 7.74 -11.59
N LYS A 404 -14.88 9.01 -11.85
CA LYS A 404 -14.10 9.94 -12.67
C LYS A 404 -12.69 10.16 -12.12
N ASN A 405 -12.54 10.37 -10.81
CA ASN A 405 -11.23 10.59 -10.19
C ASN A 405 -10.34 9.34 -10.33
N ALA A 406 -10.87 8.14 -10.10
CA ALA A 406 -10.12 6.90 -10.30
C ALA A 406 -9.63 6.73 -11.76
N LYS A 407 -10.47 7.14 -12.74
CA LYS A 407 -10.08 7.19 -14.15
C LYS A 407 -8.94 8.20 -14.39
N GLN A 408 -8.97 9.35 -13.73
CA GLN A 408 -7.91 10.36 -13.82
C GLN A 408 -6.59 9.83 -13.29
N VAL A 409 -6.57 9.20 -12.10
CA VAL A 409 -5.38 8.53 -11.51
C VAL A 409 -4.81 7.48 -12.47
N TYR A 410 -5.65 6.64 -13.03
CA TYR A 410 -5.26 5.61 -14.00
C TYR A 410 -4.63 6.20 -15.25
N LEU A 411 -5.29 7.20 -15.86
CA LEU A 411 -4.81 7.84 -17.09
C LEU A 411 -3.57 8.70 -16.84
N ALA A 412 -3.41 9.29 -15.67
CA ALA A 412 -2.20 10.05 -15.32
C ALA A 412 -0.97 9.14 -15.36
N THR A 413 -1.07 7.94 -14.76
CA THR A 413 0.03 6.97 -14.81
C THR A 413 0.26 6.45 -16.24
N SER A 414 -0.80 6.06 -16.96
CA SER A 414 -0.68 5.56 -18.34
C SER A 414 -0.03 6.59 -19.27
N ASN A 415 -0.47 7.87 -19.21
CA ASN A 415 0.03 8.93 -20.08
C ASN A 415 1.47 9.35 -19.76
N LYS A 416 1.91 9.19 -18.51
CA LYS A 416 3.28 9.52 -18.11
C LYS A 416 4.32 8.65 -18.82
N PHE A 417 3.96 7.43 -19.15
CA PHE A 417 4.86 6.45 -19.77
C PHE A 417 4.51 6.15 -21.25
N LYS A 418 3.75 7.05 -21.87
CA LYS A 418 3.35 6.94 -23.28
C LYS A 418 4.52 7.21 -24.24
#